data_1cc51a9075108f15b209a9f34cf75d45
#
_entry.id   1cc51a9075108f15b209a9f34cf75d45
#
_cell.length_a   1.000
_cell.length_b   1.000
_cell.length_c   1.000
_cell.angle_alpha   90.00
_cell.angle_beta   90.00
_cell.angle_gamma   90.00
#
_symmetry.space_group_name_H-M   'P 1'
#
loop_
_entity.id
_entity.type
_entity.pdbx_description
1 polymer ?
#
loop_
_entity_poly.entity_id
_entity_poly.type
_entity_poly.pdbx_seq_one_letter_code
_entity_poly.pdbx_strand_id
1 'polypeptide(L)'
;MMKMRKGAAVGGGVSGIIFLAIIIFVIVKIIYPKLSGAKDEVLAKAYAVELERAFKDIQRDYLSQGGFRALKSMVSSTQFSDSDLERSLAVNQSFTYGVGPKSKKDIVFCATITLRQDNEGYFLETSNINRNRERCEAFHNDSTYKKLNGFRIGK
;
A
#
# COMPACT_ATOMS: atom_id res chain seq x y z
N MET A 1 8.24 41.90 -33.83
CA MET A 1 7.95 42.11 -33.38
C MET A 1 7.87 42.22 -33.20
N MET A 2 8.18 41.94 -32.77
CA MET A 2 7.96 42.11 -32.21
C MET A 2 8.00 42.35 -31.69
N LYS A 3 8.29 42.58 -31.74
CA LYS A 3 8.15 42.87 -30.95
C LYS A 3 7.76 42.84 -30.40
N MET A 4 7.91 42.46 -30.24
CA MET A 4 7.47 42.50 -29.47
C MET A 4 7.45 42.52 -29.13
N ARG A 5 7.85 42.55 -29.23
CA ARG A 5 7.69 42.62 -28.59
C ARG A 5 7.88 42.71 -27.96
N LYS A 6 8.45 43.04 -28.11
CA LYS A 6 8.34 43.18 -27.12
C LYS A 6 7.83 43.56 -26.45
N GLY A 7 7.70 43.83 -26.18
CA GLY A 7 7.08 44.10 -25.31
C GLY A 7 6.47 43.89 -24.82
N ALA A 8 6.03 43.78 -24.82
CA ALA A 8 5.33 43.55 -23.90
C ALA A 8 5.69 42.70 -23.44
N ALA A 9 6.31 42.66 -23.80
CA ALA A 9 6.52 41.90 -23.21
C ALA A 9 7.45 41.92 -22.69
N VAL A 10 8.18 42.56 -23.20
CA VAL A 10 8.98 42.65 -22.43
C VAL A 10 8.96 43.18 -21.30
N GLY A 11 8.63 44.15 -21.36
CA GLY A 11 8.45 44.52 -20.04
C GLY A 11 8.08 43.34 -19.30
N GLY A 12 7.65 42.48 -20.02
CA GLY A 12 7.36 41.20 -19.53
C GLY A 12 8.51 40.48 -18.88
N GLY A 13 9.75 40.87 -19.13
CA GLY A 13 10.88 40.14 -18.57
C GLY A 13 10.88 40.03 -17.08
N VAL A 14 10.89 41.14 -16.37
CA VAL A 14 10.95 41.13 -14.90
C VAL A 14 9.62 40.71 -14.31
N SER A 15 8.53 41.22 -14.82
CA SER A 15 7.20 40.84 -14.34
C SER A 15 6.89 39.38 -14.54
N GLY A 16 7.31 38.82 -15.69
CA GLY A 16 7.12 37.40 -15.97
C GLY A 16 7.90 36.50 -15.02
N ILE A 17 9.13 36.89 -14.70
CA ILE A 17 9.97 36.10 -13.77
C ILE A 17 9.35 36.12 -12.37
N ILE A 18 8.90 37.27 -11.90
CA ILE A 18 8.24 37.39 -10.59
C ILE A 18 6.96 36.56 -10.58
N PHE A 19 6.19 36.62 -11.62
CA PHE A 19 4.95 35.85 -11.73
C PHE A 19 5.20 34.34 -11.68
N LEU A 20 6.22 33.87 -12.41
CA LEU A 20 6.63 32.47 -12.38
C LEU A 20 7.10 32.05 -10.99
N ALA A 21 7.87 32.91 -10.32
CA ALA A 21 8.35 32.61 -8.97
C ALA A 21 7.17 32.47 -7.99
N ILE A 22 6.15 33.30 -8.13
CA ILE A 22 4.95 33.20 -7.29
C ILE A 22 4.20 31.89 -7.57
N ILE A 23 4.05 31.53 -8.84
CA ILE A 23 3.38 30.27 -9.20
C ILE A 23 4.12 29.09 -8.63
N ILE A 24 5.44 29.03 -8.77
CA ILE A 24 6.26 27.95 -8.24
C ILE A 24 6.14 27.90 -6.72
N PHE A 25 6.16 29.04 -6.05
CA PHE A 25 6.01 29.10 -4.60
C PHE A 25 4.66 28.53 -4.14
N VAL A 26 3.57 28.90 -4.84
CA VAL A 26 2.23 28.39 -4.54
C VAL A 26 2.18 26.87 -4.71
N ILE A 27 2.77 26.38 -5.81
CA ILE A 27 2.82 24.94 -6.08
C ILE A 27 3.56 24.22 -4.96
N VAL A 28 4.72 24.72 -4.56
CA VAL A 28 5.52 24.07 -3.52
C VAL A 28 4.83 24.12 -2.17
N LYS A 29 4.21 25.25 -1.82
CA LYS A 29 3.62 25.42 -0.49
C LYS A 29 2.24 24.80 -0.33
N ILE A 30 1.47 24.70 -1.39
CA ILE A 30 0.08 24.25 -1.32
C ILE A 30 -0.07 22.82 -1.87
N ILE A 31 0.51 22.56 -3.05
CA ILE A 31 0.31 21.29 -3.74
C ILE A 31 1.24 20.20 -3.19
N TYR A 32 2.47 20.54 -2.87
CA TYR A 32 3.45 19.58 -2.39
C TYR A 32 3.01 18.86 -1.10
N PRO A 33 2.51 19.55 -0.07
CA PRO A 33 1.98 18.85 1.11
C PRO A 33 0.80 17.93 0.79
N LYS A 34 -0.06 18.32 -0.16
CA LYS A 34 -1.17 17.47 -0.60
C LYS A 34 -0.67 16.24 -1.33
N LEU A 35 0.40 16.36 -2.11
CA LEU A 35 1.01 15.24 -2.79
C LEU A 35 1.63 14.25 -1.81
N SER A 36 2.17 14.71 -0.69
CA SER A 36 2.71 13.83 0.34
C SER A 36 1.60 12.96 0.94
N GLY A 37 0.45 13.56 1.29
CA GLY A 37 -0.70 12.81 1.77
C GLY A 37 -1.26 11.87 0.72
N ALA A 38 -1.35 12.34 -0.52
CA ALA A 38 -1.79 11.50 -1.64
C ALA A 38 -0.85 10.34 -1.87
N LYS A 39 0.45 10.52 -1.64
CA LYS A 39 1.43 9.45 -1.78
C LYS A 39 1.15 8.31 -0.79
N ASP A 40 0.84 8.62 0.47
CA ASP A 40 0.52 7.62 1.45
C ASP A 40 -0.76 6.87 1.08
N GLU A 41 -1.77 7.56 0.57
CA GLU A 41 -3.01 6.93 0.12
C GLU A 41 -2.79 6.02 -1.09
N VAL A 42 -1.97 6.47 -2.05
CA VAL A 42 -1.65 5.68 -3.25
C VAL A 42 -0.87 4.43 -2.84
N LEU A 43 0.12 4.57 -1.96
CA LEU A 43 0.87 3.42 -1.45
C LEU A 43 -0.06 2.45 -0.71
N ALA A 44 -0.91 2.98 0.16
CA ALA A 44 -1.85 2.16 0.92
C ALA A 44 -2.75 1.35 0.00
N LYS A 45 -3.29 1.98 -1.03
CA LYS A 45 -4.16 1.29 -2.00
C LYS A 45 -3.39 0.23 -2.77
N ALA A 46 -2.19 0.54 -3.24
CA ALA A 46 -1.38 -0.40 -4.00
C ALA A 46 -1.06 -1.65 -3.19
N TYR A 47 -0.67 -1.48 -1.94
CA TYR A 47 -0.33 -2.62 -1.08
C TYR A 47 -1.56 -3.35 -0.54
N ALA A 48 -2.70 -2.67 -0.43
CA ALA A 48 -3.96 -3.34 -0.12
C ALA A 48 -4.39 -4.27 -1.26
N VAL A 49 -4.24 -3.83 -2.50
CA VAL A 49 -4.51 -4.66 -3.68
C VAL A 49 -3.54 -5.84 -3.74
N GLU A 50 -2.27 -5.61 -3.39
CA GLU A 50 -1.29 -6.69 -3.36
C GLU A 50 -1.62 -7.72 -2.26
N LEU A 51 -2.11 -7.26 -1.10
CA LEU A 51 -2.56 -8.16 -0.05
C LEU A 51 -3.77 -8.98 -0.49
N GLU A 52 -4.70 -8.36 -1.19
CA GLU A 52 -5.85 -9.08 -1.76
C GLU A 52 -5.37 -10.17 -2.72
N ARG A 53 -4.39 -9.86 -3.56
CA ARG A 53 -3.80 -10.85 -4.45
C ARG A 53 -3.16 -11.99 -3.68
N ALA A 54 -2.45 -11.66 -2.59
CA ALA A 54 -1.84 -12.67 -1.73
C ALA A 54 -2.91 -13.59 -1.13
N PHE A 55 -4.03 -13.06 -0.69
CA PHE A 55 -5.14 -13.86 -0.16
C PHE A 55 -5.70 -14.79 -1.24
N LYS A 56 -5.85 -14.30 -2.46
CA LYS A 56 -6.31 -15.12 -3.59
C LYS A 56 -5.28 -16.17 -3.96
N ASP A 57 -4.00 -15.86 -3.85
CA ASP A 57 -2.93 -16.83 -4.08
C ASP A 57 -2.99 -17.95 -3.04
N ILE A 58 -3.20 -17.62 -1.78
CA ILE A 58 -3.35 -18.61 -0.71
C ILE A 58 -4.57 -19.51 -0.99
N GLN A 59 -5.69 -18.91 -1.37
CA GLN A 59 -6.90 -19.66 -1.70
C GLN A 59 -6.66 -20.61 -2.86
N ARG A 60 -6.07 -20.12 -3.93
CA ARG A 60 -5.81 -20.93 -5.13
C ARG A 60 -4.85 -22.08 -4.80
N ASP A 61 -3.78 -21.81 -4.06
CA ASP A 61 -2.82 -22.84 -3.70
C ASP A 61 -3.47 -23.91 -2.81
N TYR A 62 -4.25 -23.47 -1.82
CA TYR A 62 -4.94 -24.39 -0.93
C TYR A 62 -5.89 -25.31 -1.71
N LEU A 63 -6.69 -24.73 -2.62
CA LEU A 63 -7.63 -25.50 -3.41
C LEU A 63 -6.93 -26.47 -4.37
N SER A 64 -5.75 -26.10 -4.84
CA SER A 64 -4.95 -26.92 -5.75
C SER A 64 -4.21 -28.03 -5.02
N GLN A 65 -3.62 -27.74 -3.89
CA GLN A 65 -2.76 -28.67 -3.15
C GLN A 65 -3.51 -29.47 -2.08
N GLY A 66 -4.68 -29.01 -1.67
CA GLY A 66 -5.46 -29.65 -0.61
C GLY A 66 -4.94 -29.39 0.78
N GLY A 67 -4.07 -28.42 0.97
CA GLY A 67 -3.51 -28.09 2.28
C GLY A 67 -2.69 -26.81 2.25
N PHE A 68 -2.23 -26.39 3.43
CA PHE A 68 -1.41 -25.20 3.59
C PHE A 68 0.06 -25.56 3.56
N ARG A 69 0.86 -24.70 2.94
CA ARG A 69 2.30 -24.86 2.79
C ARG A 69 3.03 -23.67 3.38
N ALA A 70 4.34 -23.59 3.21
CA ALA A 70 5.12 -22.41 3.58
C ALA A 70 4.56 -21.21 2.85
N LEU A 71 4.44 -20.08 3.54
CA LEU A 71 3.82 -18.88 2.99
C LEU A 71 4.49 -18.46 1.68
N LYS A 72 5.83 -18.51 1.62
CA LYS A 72 6.57 -18.16 0.40
C LYS A 72 6.22 -19.02 -0.80
N SER A 73 5.73 -20.23 -0.57
CA SER A 73 5.31 -21.14 -1.65
C SER A 73 3.90 -20.87 -2.11
N MET A 74 3.09 -20.19 -1.30
CA MET A 74 1.69 -19.94 -1.60
C MET A 74 1.47 -18.56 -2.23
N VAL A 75 2.31 -17.56 -1.91
CA VAL A 75 2.12 -16.19 -2.38
C VAL A 75 3.33 -15.73 -3.21
N SER A 76 3.07 -14.84 -4.15
CA SER A 76 4.12 -14.19 -4.92
C SER A 76 4.64 -12.92 -4.22
N SER A 77 3.86 -12.36 -3.31
CA SER A 77 4.24 -11.15 -2.59
C SER A 77 5.34 -11.42 -1.56
N THR A 78 6.30 -10.52 -1.46
CA THR A 78 7.37 -10.58 -0.46
C THR A 78 7.17 -9.57 0.66
N GLN A 79 5.98 -8.97 0.76
CA GLN A 79 5.69 -7.92 1.74
C GLN A 79 5.45 -8.43 3.16
N PHE A 80 5.52 -9.73 3.36
CA PHE A 80 5.46 -10.35 4.70
C PHE A 80 6.84 -10.35 5.34
N SER A 81 6.89 -10.50 6.66
CA SER A 81 8.20 -10.59 7.33
C SER A 81 8.95 -11.83 6.84
N ASP A 82 10.28 -11.75 6.77
CA ASP A 82 11.09 -12.82 6.22
C ASP A 82 10.91 -14.12 7.01
N SER A 83 10.82 -14.03 8.32
CA SER A 83 10.59 -15.20 9.17
C SER A 83 9.22 -15.83 8.91
N ASP A 84 8.21 -15.02 8.64
CA ASP A 84 6.86 -15.51 8.35
C ASP A 84 6.80 -16.20 6.99
N LEU A 85 7.54 -15.69 6.01
CA LEU A 85 7.58 -16.31 4.68
C LEU A 85 8.13 -17.73 4.72
N GLU A 86 9.03 -18.03 5.65
CA GLU A 86 9.62 -19.36 5.80
C GLU A 86 8.71 -20.33 6.56
N ARG A 87 7.72 -19.84 7.30
CA ARG A 87 6.85 -20.70 8.09
C ARG A 87 5.70 -21.26 7.26
N SER A 88 5.31 -22.48 7.61
CA SER A 88 4.09 -23.07 7.06
C SER A 88 2.87 -22.37 7.66
N LEU A 89 1.88 -22.14 6.83
CA LEU A 89 0.62 -21.53 7.27
C LEU A 89 -0.17 -22.55 8.08
N ALA A 90 -0.58 -22.18 9.28
CA ALA A 90 -1.33 -23.06 10.18
C ALA A 90 -2.41 -22.28 10.91
N VAL A 91 -3.46 -22.99 11.32
CA VAL A 91 -4.59 -22.38 12.04
C VAL A 91 -4.09 -21.73 13.33
N ASN A 92 -4.60 -20.54 13.60
CA ASN A 92 -4.29 -19.71 14.77
C ASN A 92 -2.87 -19.16 14.79
N GLN A 93 -2.12 -19.31 13.71
CA GLN A 93 -0.83 -18.65 13.55
C GLN A 93 -1.00 -17.36 12.77
N SER A 94 -0.25 -16.35 13.18
CA SER A 94 -0.30 -15.02 12.57
C SER A 94 0.97 -14.71 11.81
N PHE A 95 0.81 -13.90 10.77
CA PHE A 95 1.95 -13.37 10.01
C PHE A 95 1.70 -11.90 9.74
N THR A 96 2.78 -11.12 9.62
CA THR A 96 2.69 -9.66 9.50
C THR A 96 2.90 -9.22 8.06
N TYR A 97 2.10 -8.25 7.65
CA TYR A 97 2.13 -7.69 6.30
C TYR A 97 2.61 -6.24 6.35
N GLY A 98 3.55 -5.89 5.47
CA GLY A 98 4.16 -4.58 5.43
C GLY A 98 3.74 -3.75 4.24
N VAL A 99 3.70 -2.45 4.47
CA VAL A 99 3.35 -1.44 3.46
C VAL A 99 4.61 -0.65 3.14
N GLY A 100 4.94 -0.57 1.86
CA GLY A 100 6.11 0.15 1.38
C GLY A 100 7.10 -0.76 0.66
N PRO A 101 8.02 -0.17 -0.11
CA PRO A 101 8.96 -0.95 -0.92
C PRO A 101 10.02 -1.62 -0.05
N LYS A 102 9.95 -2.95 0.03
CA LYS A 102 10.89 -3.76 0.81
C LYS A 102 12.32 -3.66 0.27
N SER A 103 12.45 -3.54 -1.05
CA SER A 103 13.76 -3.41 -1.70
C SER A 103 14.51 -2.14 -1.28
N LYS A 104 13.79 -1.10 -0.90
CA LYS A 104 14.36 0.16 -0.42
C LYS A 104 14.42 0.23 1.10
N LYS A 105 14.11 -0.86 1.77
CA LYS A 105 14.06 -0.94 3.24
C LYS A 105 13.11 0.09 3.86
N ASP A 106 12.06 0.42 3.12
CA ASP A 106 11.05 1.38 3.54
C ASP A 106 9.71 0.68 3.79
N ILE A 107 9.76 -0.48 4.41
CA ILE A 107 8.58 -1.26 4.73
C ILE A 107 8.19 -1.04 6.19
N VAL A 108 6.90 -0.84 6.41
CA VAL A 108 6.32 -0.71 7.76
C VAL A 108 5.21 -1.74 7.90
N PHE A 109 5.28 -2.56 8.92
CA PHE A 109 4.27 -3.59 9.14
C PHE A 109 3.01 -2.95 9.73
N CYS A 110 1.91 -3.03 9.00
CA CYS A 110 0.65 -2.37 9.34
C CYS A 110 -0.50 -3.33 9.64
N ALA A 111 -0.31 -4.62 9.39
CA ALA A 111 -1.39 -5.58 9.60
C ALA A 111 -0.82 -6.92 10.02
N THR A 112 -1.61 -7.63 10.84
CA THR A 112 -1.37 -9.03 11.17
C THR A 112 -2.50 -9.83 10.56
N ILE A 113 -2.16 -10.93 9.90
CA ILE A 113 -3.14 -11.82 9.29
C ILE A 113 -3.07 -13.15 10.03
N THR A 114 -4.21 -13.68 10.45
CA THR A 114 -4.30 -14.94 11.19
C THR A 114 -5.20 -15.90 10.43
N LEU A 115 -4.72 -17.13 10.22
CA LEU A 115 -5.55 -18.18 9.65
C LEU A 115 -6.47 -18.72 10.74
N ARG A 116 -7.77 -18.67 10.50
CA ARG A 116 -8.78 -19.17 11.43
C ARG A 116 -9.60 -20.27 10.76
N GLN A 117 -10.27 -21.04 11.59
CA GLN A 117 -11.14 -22.10 11.13
C GLN A 117 -12.46 -22.01 11.89
N ASP A 118 -13.57 -22.17 11.19
CA ASP A 118 -14.91 -22.23 11.78
C ASP A 118 -15.68 -23.41 11.14
N ASN A 119 -16.99 -23.47 11.38
CA ASN A 119 -17.82 -24.56 10.86
C ASN A 119 -17.92 -24.58 9.34
N GLU A 120 -17.66 -23.44 8.68
CA GLU A 120 -17.75 -23.31 7.23
C GLU A 120 -16.41 -23.46 6.53
N GLY A 121 -15.33 -23.64 7.29
CA GLY A 121 -13.99 -23.83 6.72
C GLY A 121 -12.98 -22.83 7.23
N TYR A 122 -12.01 -22.51 6.39
CA TYR A 122 -10.89 -21.63 6.74
C TYR A 122 -11.13 -20.22 6.24
N PHE A 123 -10.68 -19.25 7.02
CA PHE A 123 -10.74 -17.85 6.62
C PHE A 123 -9.52 -17.10 7.18
N LEU A 124 -9.21 -15.95 6.56
CA LEU A 124 -8.12 -15.09 6.97
C LEU A 124 -8.69 -13.89 7.73
N GLU A 125 -8.22 -13.68 8.94
CA GLU A 125 -8.64 -12.58 9.79
C GLU A 125 -7.54 -11.52 9.80
N THR A 126 -7.90 -10.26 9.57
CA THR A 126 -6.94 -9.16 9.60
C THR A 126 -7.04 -8.41 10.92
N SER A 127 -5.89 -7.97 11.43
CA SER A 127 -5.81 -7.16 12.63
C SER A 127 -4.86 -6.00 12.38
N ASN A 128 -5.19 -4.81 12.85
CA ASN A 128 -4.42 -3.62 12.58
C ASN A 128 -3.23 -3.49 13.53
N ILE A 129 -2.06 -3.15 12.97
CA ILE A 129 -0.88 -2.75 13.71
C ILE A 129 -0.58 -1.31 13.33
N ASN A 130 -0.22 -0.49 14.30
CA ASN A 130 -0.01 0.93 14.08
C ASN A 130 1.42 1.34 14.44
N ARG A 131 2.41 0.88 13.67
CA ARG A 131 3.83 1.17 13.92
C ARG A 131 4.30 2.46 13.29
N ASN A 132 3.72 2.82 12.14
CA ASN A 132 3.91 4.14 11.52
C ASN A 132 2.54 4.72 11.35
N ARG A 133 2.21 5.71 12.17
CA ARG A 133 0.85 6.20 12.31
C ARG A 133 0.23 6.62 10.98
N GLU A 134 0.93 7.45 10.22
CA GLU A 134 0.37 8.00 8.98
C GLU A 134 0.17 6.94 7.91
N ARG A 135 1.21 6.15 7.65
CA ARG A 135 1.16 5.12 6.64
C ARG A 135 0.18 4.03 7.01
N CYS A 136 0.20 3.57 8.24
CA CYS A 136 -0.69 2.51 8.67
C CYS A 136 -2.13 2.98 8.76
N GLU A 137 -2.39 4.23 9.16
CA GLU A 137 -3.74 4.77 9.13
C GLU A 137 -4.30 4.79 7.71
N ALA A 138 -3.52 5.25 6.74
CA ALA A 138 -3.95 5.26 5.35
C ALA A 138 -4.27 3.84 4.87
N PHE A 139 -3.43 2.87 5.25
CA PHE A 139 -3.65 1.48 4.90
C PHE A 139 -4.92 0.92 5.55
N HIS A 140 -5.10 1.18 6.86
CA HIS A 140 -6.27 0.69 7.59
C HIS A 140 -7.57 1.29 7.08
N ASN A 141 -7.53 2.50 6.52
CA ASN A 141 -8.71 3.17 6.00
C ASN A 141 -9.00 2.82 4.54
N ASP A 142 -8.11 2.10 3.88
CA ASP A 142 -8.34 1.71 2.49
C ASP A 142 -9.51 0.74 2.38
N SER A 143 -10.40 0.98 1.43
CA SER A 143 -11.61 0.18 1.26
C SER A 143 -11.30 -1.27 0.88
N THR A 144 -10.25 -1.50 0.09
CA THR A 144 -9.83 -2.85 -0.29
C THR A 144 -9.37 -3.63 0.93
N TYR A 145 -8.52 -3.02 1.75
CA TYR A 145 -8.03 -3.66 2.97
C TYR A 145 -9.19 -4.01 3.92
N LYS A 146 -10.13 -3.08 4.11
CA LYS A 146 -11.26 -3.30 5.02
C LYS A 146 -12.12 -4.50 4.62
N LYS A 147 -12.19 -4.79 3.33
CA LYS A 147 -13.00 -5.91 2.82
C LYS A 147 -12.32 -7.26 2.99
N LEU A 148 -11.03 -7.27 3.32
CA LEU A 148 -10.27 -8.53 3.38
C LEU A 148 -10.47 -9.30 4.66
N ASN A 149 -10.95 -8.65 5.72
CA ASN A 149 -11.18 -9.35 6.98
C ASN A 149 -12.27 -10.41 6.80
N GLY A 150 -11.96 -11.65 7.17
CA GLY A 150 -12.88 -12.75 7.00
C GLY A 150 -12.85 -13.39 5.62
N PHE A 151 -11.81 -13.16 4.84
CA PHE A 151 -11.67 -13.71 3.49
C PHE A 151 -11.68 -15.24 3.54
N ARG A 152 -12.62 -15.86 2.86
CA ARG A 152 -12.79 -17.32 2.85
C ARG A 152 -11.80 -18.00 1.94
N ILE A 153 -11.10 -19.01 2.49
CA ILE A 153 -10.16 -19.83 1.72
C ILE A 153 -10.90 -21.04 1.15
N GLY A 154 -11.69 -21.73 1.98
CA GLY A 154 -12.40 -22.95 1.59
C GLY A 154 -12.60 -23.86 2.77
N LYS A 155 -13.06 -25.04 2.49
CA LYS A 155 -13.32 -26.04 3.56
C LYS A 155 -12.19 -27.03 3.72
#